data_bab75f1ae019f5ffcb56900fa0bbb8e0
#
_entry.id   bab75f1ae019f5ffcb56900fa0bbb8e0
#
_cell.length_a   1.000
_cell.length_b   1.000
_cell.length_c   1.000
_cell.angle_alpha   90.00
_cell.angle_beta   90.00
_cell.angle_gamma   90.00
#
_symmetry.space_group_name_H-M   'P 1'
#
loop_
_entity.id
_entity.type
_entity.pdbx_description
1 polymer ?
#
loop_
_entity_poly.entity_id
_entity_poly.type
_entity_poly.pdbx_seq_one_letter_code
_entity_poly.pdbx_strand_id
1 'polypeptide(L)'
;AVFVGDSVTLKLSYYADNGSLGKAEFLCAGSLGYGAALQDIDADGNVHPTYEGEKYTVDDGVQMLGSKKVFIMFGMNDIGLYGIDDTIENMKTLTSKIKEKSPDVEIYIQSVTPMLENMQLKDLNNKSIDEFNIKLKAEAEKLGHKYLDVASVMKDEKGNLIPEYCSDPEAMGIHFSDDGCKVWVEYLKQNVE
;
A
#
# COMPACT_ATOMS: atom_id res chain seq x y z
N ALA A 1 -0.67 -2.61 15.36
CA ALA A 1 -0.45 -2.01 14.04
C ALA A 1 -1.52 -2.53 13.07
N VAL A 2 -1.92 -1.70 12.12
CA VAL A 2 -2.78 -2.13 11.01
C VAL A 2 -2.09 -1.80 9.67
N PHE A 3 -2.15 -2.76 8.75
CA PHE A 3 -1.70 -2.60 7.38
C PHE A 3 -2.90 -2.37 6.46
N VAL A 4 -2.83 -1.32 5.67
CA VAL A 4 -3.86 -0.91 4.72
C VAL A 4 -3.27 -0.98 3.32
N GLY A 5 -3.94 -1.68 2.41
CA GLY A 5 -3.41 -1.81 1.05
C GLY A 5 -4.27 -2.61 0.09
N ASP A 6 -3.72 -2.81 -1.08
CA ASP A 6 -4.32 -3.55 -2.20
C ASP A 6 -3.97 -5.06 -2.18
N SER A 7 -4.02 -5.70 -3.34
CA SER A 7 -3.68 -7.11 -3.51
C SER A 7 -2.24 -7.46 -3.11
N VAL A 8 -1.30 -6.50 -3.23
CA VAL A 8 0.09 -6.70 -2.80
C VAL A 8 0.16 -6.81 -1.27
N THR A 9 -0.56 -5.93 -0.56
CA THR A 9 -0.68 -5.99 0.91
C THR A 9 -1.51 -7.20 1.36
N LEU A 10 -2.51 -7.61 0.58
CA LEU A 10 -3.27 -8.84 0.85
C LEU A 10 -2.36 -10.08 0.80
N LYS A 11 -1.41 -10.15 -0.14
CA LYS A 11 -0.40 -11.23 -0.12
C LYS A 11 0.47 -11.18 1.14
N LEU A 12 0.85 -9.98 1.59
CA LEU A 12 1.60 -9.83 2.84
C LEU A 12 0.79 -10.35 4.06
N SER A 13 -0.52 -10.16 4.09
CA SER A 13 -1.37 -10.67 5.18
C SER A 13 -1.29 -12.20 5.27
N TYR A 14 -1.38 -12.90 4.15
CA TYR A 14 -1.24 -14.36 4.12
C TYR A 14 0.15 -14.84 4.54
N TYR A 15 1.20 -14.11 4.14
CA TYR A 15 2.55 -14.41 4.58
C TYR A 15 2.72 -14.18 6.09
N ALA A 16 2.11 -13.15 6.63
CA ALA A 16 2.21 -12.76 8.05
C ALA A 16 1.51 -13.73 9.01
N ASP A 17 0.70 -14.68 8.52
CA ASP A 17 0.10 -15.77 9.32
C ASP A 17 1.17 -16.64 10.01
N ASN A 18 2.41 -16.60 9.54
CA ASN A 18 3.57 -17.22 10.21
C ASN A 18 4.02 -16.48 11.49
N GLY A 19 3.36 -15.39 11.87
CA GLY A 19 3.69 -14.58 13.04
C GLY A 19 4.82 -13.57 12.84
N SER A 20 5.29 -13.37 11.59
CA SER A 20 6.43 -12.50 11.28
C SER A 20 6.19 -11.03 11.59
N LEU A 21 4.93 -10.57 11.60
CA LEU A 21 4.49 -9.21 11.95
C LEU A 21 3.74 -9.16 13.32
N GLY A 22 3.87 -10.22 14.13
CA GLY A 22 3.23 -10.28 15.44
C GLY A 22 1.70 -10.28 15.36
N LYS A 23 1.06 -9.36 16.08
CA LYS A 23 -0.40 -9.15 16.08
C LYS A 23 -0.82 -7.99 15.18
N ALA A 24 -0.24 -7.92 13.98
CA ALA A 24 -0.67 -6.92 13.00
C ALA A 24 -2.03 -7.32 12.42
N GLU A 25 -2.90 -6.31 12.25
CA GLU A 25 -4.19 -6.44 11.58
C GLU A 25 -4.09 -5.96 10.12
N PHE A 26 -5.02 -6.37 9.27
CA PHE A 26 -4.99 -6.04 7.86
C PHE A 26 -6.35 -5.55 7.38
N LEU A 27 -6.36 -4.37 6.76
CA LEU A 27 -7.49 -3.78 6.04
C LEU A 27 -7.10 -3.67 4.56
N CYS A 28 -7.24 -4.76 3.83
CA CYS A 28 -6.81 -4.82 2.45
C CYS A 28 -7.84 -5.53 1.55
N ALA A 29 -7.85 -5.16 0.28
CA ALA A 29 -8.68 -5.78 -0.74
C ALA A 29 -8.02 -5.69 -2.11
N GLY A 30 -8.25 -6.66 -2.98
CA GLY A 30 -7.82 -6.59 -4.37
C GLY A 30 -8.35 -5.33 -5.06
N SER A 31 -7.55 -4.69 -5.90
CA SER A 31 -7.89 -3.45 -6.61
C SER A 31 -8.20 -2.22 -5.73
N LEU A 32 -8.00 -2.28 -4.43
CA LEU A 32 -8.12 -1.11 -3.55
C LEU A 32 -7.00 -0.11 -3.86
N GLY A 33 -7.29 1.17 -3.71
CA GLY A 33 -6.37 2.28 -3.90
C GLY A 33 -6.84 3.50 -3.15
N TYR A 34 -6.09 4.60 -3.21
CA TYR A 34 -6.48 5.86 -2.58
C TYR A 34 -7.83 6.37 -3.09
N GLY A 35 -8.04 6.33 -4.42
CA GLY A 35 -9.29 6.78 -5.03
C GLY A 35 -10.49 5.89 -4.67
N ALA A 36 -10.33 4.58 -4.74
CA ALA A 36 -11.38 3.62 -4.38
C ALA A 36 -11.75 3.73 -2.89
N ALA A 37 -10.78 3.91 -2.01
CA ALA A 37 -11.00 4.04 -0.56
C ALA A 37 -11.84 5.27 -0.16
N LEU A 38 -11.94 6.27 -1.04
CA LEU A 38 -12.73 7.50 -0.81
C LEU A 38 -14.16 7.42 -1.34
N GLN A 39 -14.51 6.36 -2.07
CA GLN A 39 -15.84 6.18 -2.62
C GLN A 39 -16.84 5.77 -1.53
N ASP A 40 -18.14 5.93 -1.86
CA ASP A 40 -19.22 5.50 -0.97
C ASP A 40 -19.19 3.98 -0.78
N ILE A 41 -19.25 3.53 0.46
CA ILE A 41 -19.21 2.11 0.81
C ILE A 41 -20.38 1.33 0.24
N ASP A 42 -21.55 1.96 0.10
CA ASP A 42 -22.79 1.35 -0.35
C ASP A 42 -22.98 1.39 -1.88
N ALA A 43 -22.11 2.10 -2.60
CA ALA A 43 -22.24 2.19 -4.05
C ALA A 43 -21.82 0.87 -4.74
N ASP A 44 -22.57 0.48 -5.76
CA ASP A 44 -22.31 -0.73 -6.51
C ASP A 44 -20.92 -0.71 -7.17
N GLY A 45 -20.21 -1.83 -7.02
CA GLY A 45 -18.88 -2.02 -7.63
C GLY A 45 -17.72 -1.39 -6.85
N ASN A 46 -17.99 -0.71 -5.74
CA ASN A 46 -16.92 -0.12 -4.93
C ASN A 46 -16.14 -1.17 -4.14
N VAL A 47 -14.84 -0.95 -4.07
CA VAL A 47 -13.90 -1.81 -3.36
C VAL A 47 -13.57 -1.20 -2.01
N HIS A 48 -13.86 -1.93 -0.95
CA HIS A 48 -13.48 -1.61 0.42
C HIS A 48 -12.97 -2.85 1.15
N PRO A 49 -12.13 -2.71 2.17
CA PRO A 49 -11.66 -3.84 2.94
C PRO A 49 -12.80 -4.48 3.75
N THR A 50 -12.69 -5.80 3.92
CA THR A 50 -13.57 -6.58 4.79
C THR A 50 -12.76 -7.06 5.99
N TYR A 51 -13.30 -6.88 7.20
CA TYR A 51 -12.71 -7.37 8.44
C TYR A 51 -13.77 -8.14 9.23
N GLU A 52 -13.47 -9.39 9.63
CA GLU A 52 -14.40 -10.30 10.33
C GLU A 52 -15.78 -10.43 9.64
N GLY A 53 -15.80 -10.37 8.32
CA GLY A 53 -17.01 -10.52 7.51
C GLY A 53 -17.78 -9.22 7.23
N GLU A 54 -17.41 -8.12 7.87
CA GLU A 54 -18.04 -6.80 7.68
C GLU A 54 -17.16 -5.90 6.80
N LYS A 55 -17.80 -5.10 5.94
CA LYS A 55 -17.14 -4.14 5.06
C LYS A 55 -16.95 -2.81 5.81
N TYR A 56 -15.77 -2.21 5.68
CA TYR A 56 -15.43 -0.93 6.31
C TYR A 56 -14.85 0.05 5.28
N THR A 57 -15.10 1.35 5.44
CA THR A 57 -14.18 2.35 4.89
C THR A 57 -12.85 2.24 5.62
N VAL A 58 -11.76 2.70 4.99
CA VAL A 58 -10.42 2.58 5.61
C VAL A 58 -10.35 3.32 6.93
N ASP A 59 -10.89 4.54 6.99
CA ASP A 59 -10.89 5.37 8.18
C ASP A 59 -11.73 4.79 9.33
N ASP A 60 -12.91 4.21 9.02
CA ASP A 60 -13.73 3.49 10.01
C ASP A 60 -13.06 2.22 10.52
N GLY A 61 -12.46 1.44 9.63
CA GLY A 61 -11.73 0.24 10.00
C GLY A 61 -10.53 0.53 10.90
N VAL A 62 -9.76 1.58 10.59
CA VAL A 62 -8.63 2.04 11.43
C VAL A 62 -9.12 2.47 12.81
N GLN A 63 -10.21 3.23 12.89
CA GLN A 63 -10.80 3.65 14.16
C GLN A 63 -11.30 2.45 14.97
N MET A 64 -12.03 1.54 14.33
CA MET A 64 -12.58 0.33 14.96
C MET A 64 -11.47 -0.55 15.56
N LEU A 65 -10.35 -0.73 14.85
CA LEU A 65 -9.21 -1.53 15.32
C LEU A 65 -8.41 -0.82 16.43
N GLY A 66 -8.54 0.49 16.60
CA GLY A 66 -7.86 1.26 17.65
C GLY A 66 -6.34 1.17 17.61
N SER A 67 -5.77 0.92 16.42
CA SER A 67 -4.33 0.74 16.23
C SER A 67 -3.59 2.06 16.39
N LYS A 68 -2.40 2.02 17.03
CA LYS A 68 -1.53 3.20 17.17
C LYS A 68 -0.71 3.51 15.94
N LYS A 69 -0.47 2.52 15.09
CA LYS A 69 0.33 2.65 13.86
C LYS A 69 -0.46 2.10 12.68
N VAL A 70 -0.55 2.90 11.62
CA VAL A 70 -1.18 2.53 10.34
C VAL A 70 -0.13 2.57 9.25
N PHE A 71 0.01 1.48 8.51
CA PHE A 71 0.92 1.34 7.37
C PHE A 71 0.11 1.29 6.10
N ILE A 72 0.28 2.26 5.19
CA ILE A 72 -0.51 2.37 3.96
C ILE A 72 0.39 2.15 2.75
N MET A 73 0.02 1.22 1.87
CA MET A 73 0.62 1.04 0.55
C MET A 73 -0.48 1.03 -0.50
N PHE A 74 -0.64 2.15 -1.20
CA PHE A 74 -1.54 2.33 -2.34
C PHE A 74 -0.83 3.10 -3.45
N GLY A 75 -1.36 3.03 -4.66
CA GLY A 75 -0.88 3.72 -5.84
C GLY A 75 -0.83 2.83 -7.08
N MET A 76 -0.60 1.53 -6.91
CA MET A 76 -0.56 0.60 -8.03
C MET A 76 -1.87 0.61 -8.84
N ASN A 77 -3.01 0.72 -8.18
CA ASN A 77 -4.32 0.79 -8.81
C ASN A 77 -4.79 2.23 -9.11
N ASP A 78 -4.01 3.24 -8.76
CA ASP A 78 -4.39 4.64 -8.87
C ASP A 78 -3.65 5.36 -10.00
N ILE A 79 -2.32 5.17 -10.10
CA ILE A 79 -1.44 5.95 -10.98
C ILE A 79 -1.89 5.90 -12.44
N GLY A 80 -2.19 4.70 -12.94
CA GLY A 80 -2.66 4.52 -14.33
C GLY A 80 -4.09 5.01 -14.58
N LEU A 81 -4.90 5.13 -13.54
CA LEU A 81 -6.32 5.50 -13.63
C LEU A 81 -6.54 7.00 -13.43
N TYR A 82 -5.91 7.61 -12.42
CA TYR A 82 -6.12 9.00 -12.02
C TYR A 82 -4.92 9.89 -12.37
N GLY A 83 -3.77 9.30 -12.67
CA GLY A 83 -2.51 10.03 -12.76
C GLY A 83 -1.90 10.35 -11.39
N ILE A 84 -0.67 10.86 -11.42
CA ILE A 84 0.14 11.05 -10.22
C ILE A 84 -0.47 12.11 -9.29
N ASP A 85 -0.86 13.27 -9.84
CA ASP A 85 -1.28 14.41 -9.02
C ASP A 85 -2.60 14.13 -8.30
N ASP A 86 -3.59 13.57 -8.99
CA ASP A 86 -4.88 13.22 -8.37
C ASP A 86 -4.72 12.09 -7.35
N THR A 87 -3.81 11.14 -7.59
CA THR A 87 -3.48 10.08 -6.62
C THR A 87 -2.88 10.67 -5.34
N ILE A 88 -2.02 11.68 -5.45
CA ILE A 88 -1.48 12.40 -4.28
C ILE A 88 -2.59 13.15 -3.52
N GLU A 89 -3.51 13.82 -4.20
CA GLU A 89 -4.64 14.50 -3.54
C GLU A 89 -5.57 13.49 -2.84
N ASN A 90 -5.80 12.32 -3.43
CA ASN A 90 -6.57 11.25 -2.80
C ASN A 90 -5.85 10.70 -1.55
N MET A 91 -4.51 10.54 -1.58
CA MET A 91 -3.71 10.18 -0.40
C MET A 91 -3.89 11.19 0.74
N LYS A 92 -3.80 12.47 0.45
CA LYS A 92 -3.99 13.56 1.43
C LYS A 92 -5.38 13.52 2.05
N THR A 93 -6.40 13.33 1.22
CA THR A 93 -7.79 13.23 1.67
C THR A 93 -8.00 12.02 2.57
N LEU A 94 -7.51 10.84 2.17
CA LEU A 94 -7.67 9.61 2.97
C LEU A 94 -6.95 9.73 4.32
N THR A 95 -5.71 10.20 4.33
CA THR A 95 -4.95 10.36 5.58
C THR A 95 -5.56 11.41 6.51
N SER A 96 -6.16 12.46 5.95
CA SER A 96 -6.94 13.45 6.74
C SER A 96 -8.16 12.80 7.41
N LYS A 97 -8.95 11.99 6.68
CA LYS A 97 -10.09 11.25 7.24
C LYS A 97 -9.67 10.29 8.36
N ILE A 98 -8.55 9.58 8.18
CA ILE A 98 -7.99 8.72 9.22
C ILE A 98 -7.62 9.53 10.46
N LYS A 99 -6.94 10.66 10.29
CA LYS A 99 -6.54 11.53 11.42
C LYS A 99 -7.74 12.21 12.11
N GLU A 100 -8.81 12.50 11.38
CA GLU A 100 -10.04 13.04 11.96
C GLU A 100 -10.70 12.05 12.94
N LYS A 101 -10.78 10.78 12.58
CA LYS A 101 -11.35 9.70 13.41
C LYS A 101 -10.38 9.12 14.43
N SER A 102 -9.09 9.17 14.13
CA SER A 102 -8.02 8.59 14.95
C SER A 102 -6.85 9.58 15.07
N PRO A 103 -7.01 10.69 15.84
CA PRO A 103 -6.04 11.79 15.85
C PRO A 103 -4.64 11.40 16.34
N ASP A 104 -4.55 10.43 17.24
CA ASP A 104 -3.28 9.98 17.84
C ASP A 104 -2.57 8.89 17.05
N VAL A 105 -3.14 8.41 15.93
CA VAL A 105 -2.52 7.34 15.13
C VAL A 105 -1.28 7.89 14.40
N GLU A 106 -0.19 7.12 14.41
CA GLU A 106 0.97 7.37 13.56
C GLU A 106 0.74 6.74 12.18
N ILE A 107 0.84 7.54 11.12
CA ILE A 107 0.68 7.06 9.74
C ILE A 107 2.06 6.89 9.10
N TYR A 108 2.28 5.69 8.58
CA TYR A 108 3.44 5.30 7.79
C TYR A 108 2.99 5.08 6.35
N ILE A 109 3.44 5.93 5.45
CA ILE A 109 3.20 5.78 4.01
C ILE A 109 4.33 4.96 3.41
N GLN A 110 4.02 3.86 2.78
CA GLN A 110 4.98 3.00 2.11
C GLN A 110 5.04 3.33 0.62
N SER A 111 6.23 3.29 0.03
CA SER A 111 6.39 3.45 -1.41
C SER A 111 5.67 2.34 -2.18
N VAL A 112 5.14 2.67 -3.35
CA VAL A 112 4.67 1.68 -4.33
C VAL A 112 5.87 0.90 -4.85
N THR A 113 5.75 -0.40 -4.88
CA THR A 113 6.81 -1.30 -5.31
C THR A 113 6.91 -1.42 -6.84
N PRO A 114 8.07 -1.76 -7.40
CA PRO A 114 8.24 -1.82 -8.85
C PRO A 114 7.50 -3.00 -9.48
N MET A 115 7.34 -2.93 -10.79
CA MET A 115 6.86 -4.01 -11.67
C MET A 115 8.03 -4.73 -12.33
N LEU A 116 7.81 -5.97 -12.79
CA LEU A 116 8.76 -6.67 -13.66
C LEU A 116 9.01 -5.89 -14.97
N GLU A 117 10.23 -6.00 -15.52
CA GLU A 117 10.66 -5.27 -16.71
C GLU A 117 9.70 -5.45 -17.91
N ASN A 118 9.22 -6.67 -18.14
CA ASN A 118 8.38 -7.05 -19.27
C ASN A 118 6.87 -6.87 -19.07
N MET A 119 6.43 -6.42 -17.88
CA MET A 119 5.02 -6.29 -17.51
C MET A 119 4.54 -4.84 -17.40
N GLN A 120 5.40 -3.89 -17.71
CA GLN A 120 5.10 -2.47 -17.62
C GLN A 120 4.09 -2.02 -18.70
N LEU A 121 3.17 -1.14 -18.31
CA LEU A 121 2.13 -0.57 -19.16
C LEU A 121 2.47 0.87 -19.55
N LYS A 122 1.72 1.42 -20.51
CA LYS A 122 1.93 2.80 -20.98
C LYS A 122 1.84 3.82 -19.83
N ASP A 123 0.76 3.74 -19.05
CA ASP A 123 0.43 4.74 -18.03
C ASP A 123 0.75 4.25 -16.59
N LEU A 124 1.12 2.97 -16.44
CA LEU A 124 1.61 2.36 -15.21
C LEU A 124 2.90 1.59 -15.50
N ASN A 125 4.02 2.15 -15.11
CA ASN A 125 5.35 1.60 -15.34
C ASN A 125 6.31 2.08 -14.25
N ASN A 126 7.51 1.48 -14.18
CA ASN A 126 8.47 1.79 -13.12
C ASN A 126 8.89 3.27 -13.10
N LYS A 127 8.91 3.95 -14.25
CA LYS A 127 9.18 5.39 -14.29
C LYS A 127 8.07 6.19 -13.62
N SER A 128 6.79 5.93 -13.94
CA SER A 128 5.65 6.62 -13.33
C SER A 128 5.53 6.29 -11.83
N ILE A 129 5.86 5.06 -11.44
CA ILE A 129 5.92 4.64 -10.03
C ILE A 129 7.01 5.41 -9.28
N ASP A 130 8.20 5.57 -9.84
CA ASP A 130 9.29 6.32 -9.21
C ASP A 130 8.97 7.81 -9.09
N GLU A 131 8.38 8.42 -10.13
CA GLU A 131 7.91 9.80 -10.08
C GLU A 131 6.83 10.00 -9.02
N PHE A 132 5.89 9.06 -8.90
CA PHE A 132 4.89 9.06 -7.85
C PHE A 132 5.51 8.93 -6.46
N ASN A 133 6.42 7.97 -6.24
CA ASN A 133 7.07 7.75 -4.96
C ASN A 133 7.86 8.97 -4.46
N ILE A 134 8.49 9.73 -5.37
CA ILE A 134 9.18 10.98 -5.03
C ILE A 134 8.17 12.01 -4.50
N LYS A 135 7.06 12.22 -5.19
CA LYS A 135 6.00 13.16 -4.74
C LYS A 135 5.32 12.66 -3.47
N LEU A 136 5.03 11.36 -3.40
CA LEU A 136 4.41 10.71 -2.24
C LEU A 136 5.23 10.95 -0.97
N LYS A 137 6.55 10.75 -1.05
CA LYS A 137 7.46 11.01 0.06
C LYS A 137 7.38 12.46 0.52
N ALA A 138 7.53 13.40 -0.42
CA ALA A 138 7.54 14.82 -0.12
C ALA A 138 6.23 15.29 0.55
N GLU A 139 5.07 14.85 0.05
CA GLU A 139 3.77 15.23 0.63
C GLU A 139 3.47 14.50 1.94
N ALA A 140 3.86 13.23 2.07
CA ALA A 140 3.71 12.49 3.33
C ALA A 140 4.51 13.16 4.47
N GLU A 141 5.78 13.49 4.24
CA GLU A 141 6.64 14.17 5.21
C GLU A 141 6.11 15.58 5.56
N LYS A 142 5.60 16.33 4.58
CA LYS A 142 4.98 17.65 4.79
C LYS A 142 3.71 17.59 5.65
N LEU A 143 2.95 16.49 5.57
CA LEU A 143 1.78 16.22 6.40
C LEU A 143 2.15 15.66 7.79
N GLY A 144 3.43 15.44 8.08
CA GLY A 144 3.91 14.85 9.33
C GLY A 144 3.76 13.33 9.40
N HIS A 145 3.56 12.68 8.26
CA HIS A 145 3.56 11.21 8.17
C HIS A 145 4.99 10.68 7.99
N LYS A 146 5.22 9.47 8.44
CA LYS A 146 6.49 8.77 8.20
C LYS A 146 6.46 8.10 6.83
N TYR A 147 7.59 8.12 6.12
CA TYR A 147 7.71 7.46 4.82
C TYR A 147 8.65 6.26 4.91
N LEU A 148 8.26 5.14 4.31
CA LEU A 148 9.03 3.91 4.24
C LEU A 148 9.28 3.53 2.77
N ASP A 149 10.54 3.54 2.37
CA ASP A 149 10.94 3.21 0.99
C ASP A 149 11.09 1.70 0.77
N VAL A 150 9.97 0.99 0.85
CA VAL A 150 9.92 -0.46 0.59
C VAL A 150 10.40 -0.80 -0.82
N ALA A 151 10.14 0.06 -1.80
CA ALA A 151 10.57 -0.14 -3.19
C ALA A 151 12.09 -0.31 -3.32
N SER A 152 12.88 0.35 -2.46
CA SER A 152 14.34 0.30 -2.51
C SER A 152 14.92 -1.11 -2.35
N VAL A 153 14.26 -1.97 -1.59
CA VAL A 153 14.71 -3.35 -1.35
C VAL A 153 14.08 -4.37 -2.32
N MET A 154 13.20 -3.91 -3.22
CA MET A 154 12.52 -4.74 -4.20
C MET A 154 13.11 -4.61 -5.60
N LYS A 155 13.98 -3.62 -5.84
CA LYS A 155 14.52 -3.27 -7.15
C LYS A 155 15.80 -4.02 -7.49
N ASP A 156 15.89 -4.45 -8.74
CA ASP A 156 17.16 -4.83 -9.36
C ASP A 156 18.02 -3.58 -9.72
N GLU A 157 19.19 -3.80 -10.30
CA GLU A 157 20.11 -2.73 -10.73
C GLU A 157 19.51 -1.79 -11.80
N LYS A 158 18.46 -2.21 -12.49
CA LYS A 158 17.75 -1.42 -13.52
C LYS A 158 16.50 -0.71 -12.97
N GLY A 159 16.15 -0.93 -11.70
CA GLY A 159 14.96 -0.38 -11.07
C GLY A 159 13.68 -1.18 -11.27
N ASN A 160 13.76 -2.40 -11.80
CA ASN A 160 12.63 -3.30 -11.96
C ASN A 160 12.47 -4.20 -10.73
N LEU A 161 11.28 -4.79 -10.57
CA LEU A 161 11.07 -5.82 -9.55
C LEU A 161 12.03 -6.99 -9.78
N ILE A 162 12.73 -7.39 -8.73
CA ILE A 162 13.58 -8.59 -8.74
C ILE A 162 12.70 -9.80 -9.06
N PRO A 163 12.99 -10.59 -10.14
CA PRO A 163 12.12 -11.67 -10.59
C PRO A 163 11.82 -12.74 -9.53
N GLU A 164 12.77 -13.03 -8.65
CA GLU A 164 12.63 -14.00 -7.55
C GLU A 164 11.59 -13.54 -6.51
N TYR A 165 11.32 -12.23 -6.43
CA TYR A 165 10.31 -11.66 -5.52
C TYR A 165 8.92 -11.60 -6.13
N CYS A 166 8.74 -12.00 -7.39
CA CYS A 166 7.46 -12.00 -8.08
C CYS A 166 6.79 -13.37 -8.08
N SER A 167 5.48 -13.43 -7.79
CA SER A 167 4.67 -14.65 -7.83
C SER A 167 3.81 -14.79 -9.08
N ASP A 168 3.67 -13.72 -9.87
CA ASP A 168 2.78 -13.67 -11.05
C ASP A 168 3.48 -13.14 -12.33
N PRO A 169 4.65 -13.69 -12.69
CA PRO A 169 5.48 -13.11 -13.75
C PRO A 169 4.84 -13.16 -15.15
N GLU A 170 3.83 -14.01 -15.36
CA GLU A 170 3.10 -14.13 -16.62
C GLU A 170 1.73 -13.45 -16.61
N ALA A 171 1.34 -12.85 -15.48
CA ALA A 171 0.04 -12.19 -15.32
C ALA A 171 0.19 -10.66 -15.21
N MET A 172 0.55 -10.14 -14.05
CA MET A 172 0.71 -8.70 -13.80
C MET A 172 2.14 -8.29 -13.46
N GLY A 173 2.94 -9.20 -12.91
CA GLY A 173 4.34 -8.94 -12.56
C GLY A 173 4.53 -7.95 -11.42
N ILE A 174 3.60 -7.93 -10.45
CA ILE A 174 3.55 -7.00 -9.33
C ILE A 174 3.37 -7.67 -7.97
N HIS A 175 2.80 -8.89 -7.94
CA HIS A 175 2.52 -9.58 -6.68
C HIS A 175 3.75 -10.32 -6.16
N PHE A 176 3.92 -10.34 -4.84
CA PHE A 176 5.12 -10.90 -4.24
C PHE A 176 5.04 -12.40 -4.01
N SER A 177 6.19 -13.05 -4.19
CA SER A 177 6.50 -14.37 -3.64
C SER A 177 6.69 -14.28 -2.11
N ASP A 178 6.82 -15.42 -1.45
CA ASP A 178 7.14 -15.44 -0.02
C ASP A 178 8.53 -14.83 0.26
N ASP A 179 9.49 -14.95 -0.66
CA ASP A 179 10.79 -14.29 -0.55
C ASP A 179 10.66 -12.77 -0.62
N GLY A 180 9.82 -12.24 -1.52
CA GLY A 180 9.51 -10.82 -1.57
C GLY A 180 8.84 -10.31 -0.29
N CYS A 181 7.85 -11.06 0.24
CA CYS A 181 7.22 -10.72 1.51
C CYS A 181 8.21 -10.76 2.68
N LYS A 182 9.13 -11.73 2.70
CA LYS A 182 10.18 -11.81 3.72
C LYS A 182 11.07 -10.58 3.72
N VAL A 183 11.54 -10.16 2.56
CA VAL A 183 12.38 -8.95 2.41
C VAL A 183 11.62 -7.70 2.88
N TRP A 184 10.33 -7.59 2.54
CA TRP A 184 9.49 -6.50 3.02
C TRP A 184 9.39 -6.47 4.55
N VAL A 185 9.09 -7.61 5.17
CA VAL A 185 9.01 -7.72 6.64
C VAL A 185 10.35 -7.39 7.30
N GLU A 186 11.48 -7.85 6.75
CA GLU A 186 12.81 -7.53 7.27
C GLU A 186 13.10 -6.03 7.17
N TYR A 187 12.74 -5.39 6.05
CA TYR A 187 12.85 -3.93 5.89
C TYR A 187 12.02 -3.19 6.96
N LEU A 188 10.77 -3.59 7.17
CA LEU A 188 9.92 -2.97 8.20
C LEU A 188 10.52 -3.09 9.60
N LYS A 189 11.03 -4.27 9.98
CA LYS A 189 11.67 -4.48 11.28
C LYS A 189 12.91 -3.64 11.52
N GLN A 190 13.61 -3.25 10.46
CA GLN A 190 14.81 -2.42 10.53
C GLN A 190 14.51 -0.92 10.54
N ASN A 191 13.37 -0.49 10.00
CA ASN A 191 13.05 0.91 9.74
C ASN A 191 11.84 1.44 10.54
N VAL A 192 11.19 0.60 11.33
CA VAL A 192 10.06 1.00 12.19
C VAL A 192 10.44 0.85 13.65
N GLU A 193 10.40 1.98 14.36
CA GLU A 193 10.62 2.03 15.82
C GLU A 193 9.40 1.57 16.63
#